data_5939ea12ec55c76d1d822bf5db57dbb9
#
_entry.id   5939ea12ec55c76d1d822bf5db57dbb9
#
_cell.length_a   1.000
_cell.length_b   1.000
_cell.length_c   1.000
_cell.angle_alpha   90.00
_cell.angle_beta   90.00
_cell.angle_gamma   90.00
#
_symmetry.space_group_name_H-M   'P 1'
#
loop_
_entity.id
_entity.type
_entity.pdbx_description
1 polymer ?
#
loop_
_entity_poly.entity_id
_entity_poly.type
_entity_poly.pdbx_seq_one_letter_code
_entity_poly.pdbx_strand_id
1 'polypeptide(L)'
;MTSSALLELLAAVERGTLTPEAAAERLATLPFEDLGHARVDHHRSLRIGLPEVVFAAGKTAEQTVAIFASLAADGVDVLATRVEPATAQAVLAAHPAASYNKVARTVALRQSAGASEACANETRGHVAVICAGTSDLPIAEEAAVTAETFGARVTRLYDVGVAGLHRLLAVRDDLKSAHAIIVCAGMEGALPSVVGGLVAVPVIAVPTSVGYGASFGGAAALLGMLNSCSPNVTVVNIDNGFGAAYTAVLIARASSQKRH
;
A
#
# COMPACT_ATOMS: atom_id res chain seq x y z
N MET A 1 10.86 -13.69 0.51
CA MET A 1 12.17 -13.64 -0.20
C MET A 1 11.99 -12.93 -1.54
N THR A 2 12.91 -12.06 -1.98
CA THR A 2 12.88 -11.38 -3.29
C THR A 2 13.65 -12.18 -4.36
N SER A 3 13.40 -11.90 -5.65
CA SER A 3 14.17 -12.53 -6.75
C SER A 3 15.67 -12.27 -6.63
N SER A 4 16.08 -11.07 -6.19
CA SER A 4 17.50 -10.74 -5.92
C SER A 4 18.05 -11.62 -4.80
N ALA A 5 17.36 -11.76 -3.68
CA ALA A 5 17.78 -12.60 -2.55
C ALA A 5 17.88 -14.08 -2.93
N LEU A 6 16.99 -14.58 -3.81
CA LEU A 6 17.09 -15.94 -4.34
C LEU A 6 18.34 -16.11 -5.22
N LEU A 7 18.62 -15.16 -6.11
CA LEU A 7 19.83 -15.20 -6.93
C LEU A 7 21.11 -15.11 -6.10
N GLU A 8 21.13 -14.27 -5.07
CA GLU A 8 22.25 -14.17 -4.12
C GLU A 8 22.46 -15.48 -3.35
N LEU A 9 21.38 -16.15 -2.93
CA LEU A 9 21.42 -17.46 -2.27
C LEU A 9 22.05 -18.52 -3.21
N LEU A 10 21.59 -18.57 -4.47
CA LEU A 10 22.11 -19.52 -5.46
C LEU A 10 23.59 -19.21 -5.78
N ALA A 11 23.96 -17.94 -5.93
CA ALA A 11 25.35 -17.55 -6.13
C ALA A 11 26.23 -17.86 -4.90
N ALA A 12 25.71 -17.81 -3.67
CA ALA A 12 26.44 -18.22 -2.48
C ALA A 12 26.71 -19.73 -2.47
N VAL A 13 25.77 -20.53 -2.94
CA VAL A 13 25.97 -22.00 -3.11
C VAL A 13 27.02 -22.25 -4.20
N GLU A 14 26.92 -21.58 -5.35
CA GLU A 14 27.88 -21.72 -6.44
C GLU A 14 29.33 -21.39 -5.99
N ARG A 15 29.50 -20.32 -5.20
CA ARG A 15 30.80 -19.92 -4.63
C ARG A 15 31.27 -20.81 -3.48
N GLY A 16 30.47 -21.77 -3.01
CA GLY A 16 30.80 -22.63 -1.87
C GLY A 16 30.79 -21.92 -0.51
N THR A 17 30.24 -20.69 -0.43
CA THR A 17 30.09 -19.92 0.82
C THR A 17 28.85 -20.32 1.61
N LEU A 18 27.94 -21.09 1.00
CA LEU A 18 26.75 -21.68 1.61
C LEU A 18 26.63 -23.13 1.13
N THR A 19 26.35 -24.07 2.03
CA THR A 19 26.13 -25.45 1.62
C THR A 19 24.75 -25.63 0.97
N PRO A 20 24.57 -26.59 0.05
CA PRO A 20 23.27 -26.92 -0.53
C PRO A 20 22.21 -27.23 0.51
N GLU A 21 22.59 -27.90 1.62
CA GLU A 21 21.69 -28.25 2.72
C GLU A 21 21.18 -26.99 3.45
N ALA A 22 22.09 -26.06 3.76
CA ALA A 22 21.69 -24.79 4.39
C ALA A 22 20.87 -23.92 3.44
N ALA A 23 21.09 -23.99 2.13
CA ALA A 23 20.25 -23.34 1.13
C ALA A 23 18.84 -23.98 1.08
N ALA A 24 18.77 -25.30 1.11
CA ALA A 24 17.51 -26.03 1.13
C ALA A 24 16.68 -25.71 2.39
N GLU A 25 17.30 -25.60 3.58
CA GLU A 25 16.62 -25.15 4.80
C GLU A 25 16.01 -23.75 4.64
N ARG A 26 16.75 -22.78 4.03
CA ARG A 26 16.23 -21.44 3.75
C ARG A 26 15.10 -21.42 2.73
N LEU A 27 15.04 -22.39 1.84
CA LEU A 27 13.98 -22.55 0.84
C LEU A 27 12.79 -23.39 1.35
N ALA A 28 12.95 -24.09 2.49
CA ALA A 28 11.93 -24.99 3.02
C ALA A 28 10.64 -24.27 3.45
N THR A 29 10.72 -22.97 3.81
CA THR A 29 9.55 -22.13 4.12
C THR A 29 8.78 -21.69 2.87
N LEU A 30 9.29 -21.97 1.68
CA LEU A 30 8.57 -21.75 0.43
C LEU A 30 7.68 -22.96 0.09
N PRO A 31 6.45 -22.74 -0.42
CA PRO A 31 5.83 -21.47 -0.76
C PRO A 31 5.16 -20.75 0.42
N PHE A 32 4.97 -21.38 1.56
CA PHE A 32 4.36 -20.77 2.75
C PHE A 32 4.88 -21.40 4.04
N GLU A 33 4.80 -20.64 5.13
CA GLU A 33 5.04 -21.12 6.49
C GLU A 33 3.70 -21.32 7.21
N ASP A 34 3.51 -22.50 7.85
CA ASP A 34 2.30 -22.80 8.63
C ASP A 34 2.55 -22.52 10.12
N LEU A 35 1.92 -21.45 10.62
CA LEU A 35 1.96 -21.06 12.05
C LEU A 35 0.83 -21.73 12.86
N GLY A 36 0.09 -22.71 12.29
CA GLY A 36 -1.06 -23.36 12.89
C GLY A 36 -2.36 -22.55 12.79
N HIS A 37 -2.30 -21.25 13.07
CA HIS A 37 -3.44 -20.33 12.96
C HIS A 37 -3.40 -19.47 11.69
N ALA A 38 -2.29 -19.45 10.96
CA ALA A 38 -2.12 -18.72 9.71
C ALA A 38 -1.11 -19.46 8.81
N ARG A 39 -1.24 -19.26 7.50
CA ARG A 39 -0.26 -19.66 6.50
C ARG A 39 0.31 -18.43 5.84
N VAL A 40 1.59 -18.16 6.09
CA VAL A 40 2.29 -16.95 5.62
C VAL A 40 2.90 -17.21 4.25
N ASP A 41 2.52 -16.42 3.24
CA ASP A 41 2.94 -16.57 1.83
C ASP A 41 4.30 -15.89 1.57
N HIS A 42 5.38 -16.55 1.90
CA HIS A 42 6.75 -16.06 1.65
C HIS A 42 7.11 -15.99 0.15
N HIS A 43 6.37 -16.71 -0.69
CA HIS A 43 6.58 -16.71 -2.14
C HIS A 43 5.94 -15.52 -2.86
N ARG A 44 5.09 -14.73 -2.18
CA ARG A 44 4.33 -13.63 -2.82
C ARG A 44 5.23 -12.61 -3.49
N SER A 45 6.30 -12.16 -2.83
CA SER A 45 7.24 -11.18 -3.38
C SER A 45 7.97 -11.68 -4.63
N LEU A 46 8.28 -12.98 -4.71
CA LEU A 46 8.85 -13.62 -5.89
C LEU A 46 7.85 -13.66 -7.06
N ARG A 47 6.60 -14.03 -6.77
CA ARG A 47 5.56 -14.26 -7.78
C ARG A 47 5.00 -12.97 -8.35
N ILE A 48 4.80 -11.95 -7.52
CA ILE A 48 4.09 -10.72 -7.91
C ILE A 48 4.85 -9.42 -7.60
N GLY A 49 6.09 -9.52 -7.10
CA GLY A 49 6.96 -8.37 -6.85
C GLY A 49 6.60 -7.50 -5.64
N LEU A 50 5.59 -7.90 -4.85
CA LEU A 50 5.16 -7.22 -3.63
C LEU A 50 5.02 -8.24 -2.50
N PRO A 51 5.46 -7.91 -1.25
CA PRO A 51 5.38 -8.84 -0.13
C PRO A 51 3.94 -9.06 0.34
N GLU A 52 3.75 -10.08 1.18
CA GLU A 52 2.50 -10.27 1.89
C GLU A 52 2.28 -9.14 2.91
N VAL A 53 1.01 -8.87 3.22
CA VAL A 53 0.58 -7.83 4.17
C VAL A 53 -0.34 -8.43 5.22
N VAL A 54 -0.14 -8.03 6.47
CA VAL A 54 -0.96 -8.49 7.58
C VAL A 54 -2.24 -7.65 7.64
N PHE A 55 -3.38 -8.24 7.35
CA PHE A 55 -4.68 -7.65 7.65
C PHE A 55 -5.02 -7.93 9.12
N ALA A 56 -4.84 -6.96 10.00
CA ALA A 56 -4.93 -7.16 11.44
C ALA A 56 -6.37 -7.18 11.97
N ALA A 57 -7.36 -6.66 11.21
CA ALA A 57 -8.75 -6.67 11.67
C ALA A 57 -9.24 -8.10 11.92
N GLY A 58 -9.81 -8.34 13.10
CA GLY A 58 -10.30 -9.65 13.52
C GLY A 58 -9.23 -10.63 14.00
N LYS A 59 -7.94 -10.23 14.02
CA LYS A 59 -6.86 -11.02 14.60
C LYS A 59 -6.55 -10.57 16.03
N THR A 60 -6.07 -11.50 16.86
CA THR A 60 -5.51 -11.14 18.18
C THR A 60 -4.16 -10.44 18.03
N ALA A 61 -3.71 -9.78 19.09
CA ALA A 61 -2.39 -9.17 19.10
C ALA A 61 -1.27 -10.20 18.89
N GLU A 62 -1.38 -11.36 19.54
CA GLU A 62 -0.43 -12.48 19.43
C GLU A 62 -0.36 -13.02 18.00
N GLN A 63 -1.52 -13.22 17.35
CA GLN A 63 -1.58 -13.67 15.96
C GLN A 63 -0.93 -12.64 15.01
N THR A 64 -1.21 -11.37 15.23
CA THR A 64 -0.65 -10.29 14.41
C THR A 64 0.86 -10.20 14.56
N VAL A 65 1.37 -10.28 15.81
CA VAL A 65 2.81 -10.29 16.11
C VAL A 65 3.50 -11.49 15.47
N ALA A 66 2.92 -12.69 15.59
CA ALA A 66 3.51 -13.91 15.04
C ALA A 66 3.63 -13.86 13.50
N ILE A 67 2.57 -13.42 12.79
CA ILE A 67 2.59 -13.28 11.33
C ILE A 67 3.59 -12.18 10.92
N PHE A 68 3.59 -11.04 11.64
CA PHE A 68 4.50 -9.93 11.37
C PHE A 68 5.97 -10.36 11.56
N ALA A 69 6.27 -11.12 12.61
CA ALA A 69 7.61 -11.64 12.89
C ALA A 69 8.08 -12.63 11.81
N SER A 70 7.20 -13.53 11.38
CA SER A 70 7.48 -14.48 10.29
C SER A 70 7.86 -13.74 9.00
N LEU A 71 7.07 -12.73 8.60
CA LEU A 71 7.38 -11.91 7.42
C LEU A 71 8.68 -11.11 7.58
N ALA A 72 8.93 -10.57 8.79
CA ALA A 72 10.13 -9.79 9.09
C ALA A 72 11.41 -10.63 9.03
N ALA A 73 11.34 -11.91 9.36
CA ALA A 73 12.48 -12.82 9.31
C ALA A 73 13.06 -13.00 7.89
N ASP A 74 12.26 -12.78 6.85
CA ASP A 74 12.69 -12.82 5.45
C ASP A 74 13.53 -11.60 5.00
N GLY A 75 13.71 -10.59 5.85
CA GLY A 75 14.43 -9.36 5.48
C GLY A 75 13.69 -8.47 4.48
N VAL A 76 12.39 -8.69 4.28
CA VAL A 76 11.54 -7.85 3.41
C VAL A 76 10.83 -6.77 4.22
N ASP A 77 10.40 -5.70 3.54
CA ASP A 77 9.54 -4.69 4.16
C ASP A 77 8.21 -5.32 4.55
N VAL A 78 7.75 -5.07 5.77
CA VAL A 78 6.50 -5.62 6.31
C VAL A 78 5.50 -4.52 6.59
N LEU A 79 4.25 -4.75 6.21
CA LEU A 79 3.12 -3.88 6.49
C LEU A 79 2.01 -4.66 7.18
N ALA A 80 1.46 -4.07 8.24
CA ALA A 80 0.18 -4.49 8.82
C ALA A 80 -0.82 -3.35 8.70
N THR A 81 -2.05 -3.65 8.25
CA THR A 81 -3.14 -2.68 8.11
C THR A 81 -4.27 -2.96 9.08
N ARG A 82 -5.11 -1.97 9.35
CA ARG A 82 -6.25 -2.06 10.29
C ARG A 82 -5.82 -2.47 11.69
N VAL A 83 -4.66 -1.99 12.13
CA VAL A 83 -4.08 -2.33 13.42
C VAL A 83 -4.71 -1.48 14.52
N GLU A 84 -5.25 -2.13 15.55
CA GLU A 84 -5.72 -1.46 16.76
C GLU A 84 -4.53 -0.99 17.63
N PRO A 85 -4.68 0.11 18.42
CA PRO A 85 -3.58 0.67 19.21
C PRO A 85 -2.88 -0.33 20.13
N ALA A 86 -3.62 -1.21 20.80
CA ALA A 86 -3.04 -2.24 21.68
C ALA A 86 -2.19 -3.25 20.89
N THR A 87 -2.69 -3.70 19.73
CA THR A 87 -1.96 -4.59 18.83
C THR A 87 -0.71 -3.90 18.27
N ALA A 88 -0.80 -2.61 17.92
CA ALA A 88 0.36 -1.83 17.48
C ALA A 88 1.45 -1.78 18.54
N GLN A 89 1.09 -1.56 19.81
CA GLN A 89 2.05 -1.58 20.94
C GLN A 89 2.75 -2.94 21.06
N ALA A 90 2.01 -4.04 20.93
CA ALA A 90 2.58 -5.38 20.98
C ALA A 90 3.57 -5.63 19.82
N VAL A 91 3.21 -5.21 18.60
CA VAL A 91 4.13 -5.32 17.45
C VAL A 91 5.39 -4.47 17.65
N LEU A 92 5.25 -3.22 18.12
CA LEU A 92 6.39 -2.33 18.36
C LEU A 92 7.30 -2.83 19.48
N ALA A 93 6.75 -3.49 20.51
CA ALA A 93 7.54 -4.12 21.57
C ALA A 93 8.40 -5.27 21.04
N ALA A 94 7.86 -6.08 20.10
CA ALA A 94 8.58 -7.16 19.44
C ALA A 94 9.54 -6.67 18.34
N HIS A 95 9.20 -5.57 17.67
CA HIS A 95 9.95 -4.99 16.54
C HIS A 95 10.16 -3.48 16.75
N PRO A 96 11.13 -3.06 17.57
CA PRO A 96 11.35 -1.63 17.91
C PRO A 96 11.67 -0.73 16.69
N ALA A 97 12.15 -1.32 15.58
CA ALA A 97 12.42 -0.58 14.34
C ALA A 97 11.16 -0.33 13.50
N ALA A 98 10.02 -0.94 13.85
CA ALA A 98 8.76 -0.69 13.18
C ALA A 98 8.18 0.68 13.59
N SER A 99 7.36 1.26 12.73
CA SER A 99 6.67 2.54 12.96
C SER A 99 5.15 2.34 12.92
N TYR A 100 4.42 3.01 13.80
CA TYR A 100 2.97 3.01 13.82
C TYR A 100 2.41 4.34 13.35
N ASN A 101 1.68 4.33 12.23
CA ASN A 101 0.86 5.47 11.81
C ASN A 101 -0.55 5.32 12.43
N LYS A 102 -0.84 6.15 13.43
CA LYS A 102 -2.11 6.11 14.17
C LYS A 102 -3.31 6.47 13.28
N VAL A 103 -3.16 7.39 12.33
CA VAL A 103 -4.25 7.83 11.45
C VAL A 103 -4.60 6.73 10.45
N ALA A 104 -3.58 6.16 9.80
CA ALA A 104 -3.71 5.04 8.87
C ALA A 104 -4.07 3.71 9.56
N ARG A 105 -3.85 3.60 10.88
CA ARG A 105 -3.91 2.35 11.63
C ARG A 105 -3.02 1.26 11.01
N THR A 106 -1.79 1.65 10.63
CA THR A 106 -0.82 0.76 9.99
C THR A 106 0.46 0.66 10.81
N VAL A 107 1.06 -0.52 10.86
CA VAL A 107 2.43 -0.73 11.36
C VAL A 107 3.29 -1.14 10.17
N ALA A 108 4.39 -0.42 9.97
CA ALA A 108 5.34 -0.70 8.89
C ALA A 108 6.75 -0.91 9.45
N LEU A 109 7.45 -1.93 8.94
CA LEU A 109 8.86 -2.19 9.17
C LEU A 109 9.59 -2.12 7.84
N ARG A 110 10.54 -1.20 7.70
CA ARG A 110 11.38 -1.07 6.50
C ARG A 110 12.73 -1.73 6.79
N GLN A 111 13.08 -2.73 6.01
CA GLN A 111 14.33 -3.50 6.11
C GLN A 111 15.25 -3.29 4.91
N SER A 112 14.70 -2.91 3.77
CA SER A 112 15.44 -2.68 2.52
C SER A 112 16.19 -1.34 2.48
N ALA A 113 16.75 -0.90 3.61
CA ALA A 113 17.56 0.32 3.73
C ALA A 113 18.98 0.14 3.17
N GLY A 114 19.12 -0.22 1.89
CA GLY A 114 20.45 -0.42 1.24
C GLY A 114 20.60 0.14 -0.16
N ALA A 115 19.52 0.58 -0.81
CA ALA A 115 19.65 1.29 -2.09
C ALA A 115 19.88 2.77 -1.79
N SER A 116 21.06 3.29 -2.20
CA SER A 116 21.42 4.71 -2.13
C SER A 116 20.22 5.59 -2.54
N GLU A 117 19.80 6.53 -1.67
CA GLU A 117 18.64 7.41 -1.87
C GLU A 117 18.68 8.18 -3.20
N ALA A 118 19.85 8.44 -3.74
CA ALA A 118 20.04 9.14 -5.01
C ALA A 118 19.67 8.29 -6.23
N CYS A 119 19.96 6.97 -6.22
CA CYS A 119 19.62 6.07 -7.34
C CYS A 119 18.16 5.56 -7.25
N ALA A 120 17.58 5.62 -6.05
CA ALA A 120 16.23 5.13 -5.77
C ALA A 120 15.12 6.08 -6.25
N ASN A 121 15.38 7.37 -6.44
CA ASN A 121 14.35 8.35 -6.76
C ASN A 121 13.92 8.35 -8.23
N GLU A 122 14.76 7.94 -9.17
CA GLU A 122 14.42 7.97 -10.61
C GLU A 122 13.64 6.72 -11.08
N THR A 123 13.82 5.58 -10.38
CA THR A 123 13.14 4.31 -10.73
C THR A 123 11.88 4.04 -9.92
N ARG A 124 11.61 4.86 -8.89
CA ARG A 124 10.42 4.74 -8.07
C ARG A 124 9.23 5.43 -8.74
N GLY A 125 8.18 4.68 -9.04
CA GLY A 125 6.95 5.24 -9.53
C GLY A 125 6.37 6.27 -8.55
N HIS A 126 5.65 7.27 -9.07
CA HIS A 126 5.03 8.34 -8.27
C HIS A 126 3.52 8.14 -8.20
N VAL A 127 2.98 8.17 -7.00
CA VAL A 127 1.54 8.08 -6.70
C VAL A 127 1.10 9.34 -5.96
N ALA A 128 0.04 10.00 -6.43
CA ALA A 128 -0.62 11.05 -5.65
C ALA A 128 -1.81 10.46 -4.89
N VAL A 129 -1.98 10.86 -3.64
CA VAL A 129 -3.10 10.45 -2.78
C VAL A 129 -3.89 11.69 -2.38
N ILE A 130 -5.16 11.71 -2.75
CA ILE A 130 -6.09 12.82 -2.54
C ILE A 130 -7.21 12.38 -1.62
N CYS A 131 -7.66 13.23 -0.69
CA CYS A 131 -8.92 13.01 0.00
C CYS A 131 -9.82 14.25 0.00
N ALA A 132 -11.15 13.99 0.03
CA ALA A 132 -12.17 15.03 -0.04
C ALA A 132 -12.22 15.85 1.25
N GLY A 133 -12.25 15.19 2.39
CA GLY A 133 -12.34 15.82 3.70
C GLY A 133 -11.45 15.16 4.74
N THR A 134 -11.34 15.79 5.92
CA THR A 134 -10.53 15.29 7.02
C THR A 134 -11.03 13.94 7.58
N SER A 135 -12.30 13.64 7.41
CA SER A 135 -12.89 12.35 7.81
C SER A 135 -12.44 11.19 6.90
N ASP A 136 -11.98 11.48 5.69
CA ASP A 136 -11.44 10.49 4.74
C ASP A 136 -9.96 10.17 4.98
N LEU A 137 -9.27 10.97 5.83
CA LEU A 137 -7.84 10.83 6.12
C LEU A 137 -7.40 9.43 6.52
N PRO A 138 -8.13 8.66 7.36
CA PRO A 138 -7.69 7.33 7.73
C PRO A 138 -7.49 6.40 6.53
N ILE A 139 -8.36 6.49 5.54
CA ILE A 139 -8.29 5.67 4.32
C ILE A 139 -7.22 6.20 3.35
N ALA A 140 -7.11 7.52 3.22
CA ALA A 140 -6.07 8.15 2.41
C ALA A 140 -4.67 7.87 2.98
N GLU A 141 -4.48 7.94 4.29
CA GLU A 141 -3.20 7.60 4.94
C GLU A 141 -2.90 6.11 4.85
N GLU A 142 -3.90 5.20 4.98
CA GLU A 142 -3.69 3.77 4.72
C GLU A 142 -3.13 3.58 3.30
N ALA A 143 -3.70 4.25 2.30
CA ALA A 143 -3.22 4.19 0.94
C ALA A 143 -1.81 4.77 0.78
N ALA A 144 -1.54 5.92 1.39
CA ALA A 144 -0.24 6.60 1.30
C ALA A 144 0.88 5.76 1.94
N VAL A 145 0.69 5.29 3.18
CA VAL A 145 1.67 4.43 3.89
C VAL A 145 1.90 3.12 3.13
N THR A 146 0.84 2.52 2.60
CA THR A 146 0.95 1.30 1.79
C THR A 146 1.80 1.53 0.53
N ALA A 147 1.53 2.61 -0.22
CA ALA A 147 2.28 2.94 -1.42
C ALA A 147 3.76 3.22 -1.12
N GLU A 148 4.05 3.94 -0.03
CA GLU A 148 5.43 4.20 0.43
C GLU A 148 6.15 2.92 0.87
N THR A 149 5.47 2.04 1.63
CA THR A 149 6.04 0.75 2.04
C THR A 149 6.37 -0.12 0.82
N PHE A 150 5.58 -0.02 -0.23
CA PHE A 150 5.84 -0.69 -1.49
C PHE A 150 6.81 0.06 -2.43
N GLY A 151 7.47 1.11 -1.93
CA GLY A 151 8.57 1.79 -2.60
C GLY A 151 8.16 2.88 -3.59
N ALA A 152 6.89 3.31 -3.65
CA ALA A 152 6.50 4.46 -4.44
C ALA A 152 6.86 5.78 -3.75
N ARG A 153 7.15 6.82 -4.54
CA ARG A 153 7.11 8.20 -4.07
C ARG A 153 5.66 8.62 -3.93
N VAL A 154 5.28 9.25 -2.83
CA VAL A 154 3.90 9.65 -2.56
C VAL A 154 3.78 11.16 -2.35
N THR A 155 2.83 11.78 -3.05
CA THR A 155 2.36 13.15 -2.78
C THR A 155 0.99 13.08 -2.13
N ARG A 156 0.83 13.74 -0.98
CA ARG A 156 -0.41 13.80 -0.19
C ARG A 156 -1.09 15.15 -0.42
N LEU A 157 -2.35 15.13 -0.87
CA LEU A 157 -3.18 16.31 -1.14
C LEU A 157 -4.53 16.15 -0.44
N TYR A 158 -4.63 16.67 0.76
CA TYR A 158 -5.76 16.42 1.64
C TYR A 158 -6.70 17.62 1.75
N ASP A 159 -7.97 17.35 2.10
CA ASP A 159 -9.04 18.33 2.28
C ASP A 159 -9.31 19.19 1.02
N VAL A 160 -9.38 18.56 -0.14
CA VAL A 160 -9.62 19.20 -1.44
C VAL A 160 -10.97 18.78 -2.06
N GLY A 161 -11.99 18.59 -1.22
CA GLY A 161 -13.33 18.18 -1.61
C GLY A 161 -14.01 19.15 -2.57
N VAL A 162 -14.98 18.63 -3.35
CA VAL A 162 -15.69 19.37 -4.41
C VAL A 162 -16.51 20.55 -3.91
N ALA A 163 -16.90 20.56 -2.63
CA ALA A 163 -17.58 21.71 -2.02
C ALA A 163 -16.72 22.99 -1.96
N GLY A 164 -15.40 22.82 -2.11
CA GLY A 164 -14.44 23.92 -2.23
C GLY A 164 -13.49 23.68 -3.40
N LEU A 165 -14.01 23.63 -4.61
CA LEU A 165 -13.29 23.25 -5.83
C LEU A 165 -11.99 24.05 -6.05
N HIS A 166 -11.96 25.32 -5.61
CA HIS A 166 -10.75 26.16 -5.66
C HIS A 166 -9.56 25.53 -4.92
N ARG A 167 -9.78 24.73 -3.87
CA ARG A 167 -8.72 24.02 -3.12
C ARG A 167 -8.07 22.95 -3.99
N LEU A 168 -8.86 22.17 -4.72
CA LEU A 168 -8.36 21.19 -5.68
C LEU A 168 -7.60 21.86 -6.83
N LEU A 169 -8.13 22.96 -7.37
CA LEU A 169 -7.50 23.68 -8.47
C LEU A 169 -6.16 24.31 -8.06
N ALA A 170 -6.02 24.72 -6.78
CA ALA A 170 -4.77 25.26 -6.26
C ALA A 170 -3.62 24.25 -6.21
N VAL A 171 -3.92 22.94 -6.06
CA VAL A 171 -2.92 21.87 -6.01
C VAL A 171 -2.83 21.05 -7.30
N ARG A 172 -3.50 21.49 -8.37
CA ARG A 172 -3.57 20.78 -9.66
C ARG A 172 -2.18 20.45 -10.22
N ASP A 173 -1.24 21.36 -10.07
CA ASP A 173 0.10 21.21 -10.66
C ASP A 173 0.91 20.09 -9.98
N ASP A 174 0.63 19.79 -8.72
CA ASP A 174 1.26 18.69 -7.97
C ASP A 174 0.86 17.31 -8.51
N LEU A 175 -0.24 17.23 -9.27
CA LEU A 175 -0.72 16.00 -9.90
C LEU A 175 0.01 15.63 -11.19
N LYS A 176 0.66 16.59 -11.85
CA LYS A 176 1.22 16.44 -13.21
C LYS A 176 2.30 15.36 -13.30
N SER A 177 3.04 15.14 -12.22
CA SER A 177 4.15 14.16 -12.18
C SER A 177 3.73 12.77 -11.71
N ALA A 178 2.47 12.58 -11.28
CA ALA A 178 1.98 11.28 -10.83
C ALA A 178 1.79 10.32 -12.00
N HIS A 179 2.07 9.03 -11.76
CA HIS A 179 1.78 7.94 -12.69
C HIS A 179 0.39 7.32 -12.46
N ALA A 180 -0.10 7.44 -11.23
CA ALA A 180 -1.46 7.07 -10.82
C ALA A 180 -1.90 7.96 -9.67
N ILE A 181 -3.21 8.19 -9.56
CA ILE A 181 -3.79 9.03 -8.51
C ILE A 181 -4.83 8.21 -7.75
N ILE A 182 -4.75 8.21 -6.42
CA ILE A 182 -5.74 7.62 -5.54
C ILE A 182 -6.62 8.75 -5.01
N VAL A 183 -7.94 8.59 -5.07
CA VAL A 183 -8.89 9.61 -4.62
C VAL A 183 -9.88 8.98 -3.64
N CYS A 184 -9.77 9.36 -2.36
CA CYS A 184 -10.64 8.93 -1.29
C CYS A 184 -11.77 9.95 -1.06
N ALA A 185 -13.02 9.53 -1.14
CA ALA A 185 -14.17 10.39 -0.93
C ALA A 185 -15.38 9.61 -0.40
N GLY A 186 -16.05 10.17 0.58
CA GLY A 186 -17.36 9.72 1.05
C GLY A 186 -18.51 10.48 0.40
N MET A 187 -19.61 10.63 1.13
CA MET A 187 -20.82 11.32 0.69
C MET A 187 -21.36 10.80 -0.64
N GLU A 188 -21.37 11.64 -1.69
CA GLU A 188 -21.81 11.30 -3.05
C GLU A 188 -20.68 10.79 -3.97
N GLY A 189 -19.42 10.82 -3.52
CA GLY A 189 -18.30 10.30 -4.28
C GLY A 189 -17.92 11.09 -5.54
N ALA A 190 -18.20 12.39 -5.63
CA ALA A 190 -18.00 13.17 -6.86
C ALA A 190 -16.53 13.52 -7.17
N LEU A 191 -15.65 13.59 -6.17
CA LEU A 191 -14.28 14.06 -6.33
C LEU A 191 -13.48 13.26 -7.38
N PRO A 192 -13.53 11.93 -7.47
CA PRO A 192 -12.80 11.17 -8.49
C PRO A 192 -13.16 11.56 -9.91
N SER A 193 -14.43 11.85 -10.20
CA SER A 193 -14.88 12.29 -11.53
C SER A 193 -14.28 13.64 -11.90
N VAL A 194 -14.21 14.58 -10.96
CA VAL A 194 -13.61 15.90 -11.16
C VAL A 194 -12.11 15.76 -11.39
N VAL A 195 -11.41 15.00 -10.56
CA VAL A 195 -9.98 14.74 -10.74
C VAL A 195 -9.71 14.06 -12.07
N GLY A 196 -10.51 13.05 -12.44
CA GLY A 196 -10.38 12.34 -13.72
C GLY A 196 -10.48 13.27 -14.94
N GLY A 197 -11.31 14.30 -14.87
CA GLY A 197 -11.40 15.32 -15.91
C GLY A 197 -10.21 16.31 -15.98
N LEU A 198 -9.34 16.31 -14.97
CA LEU A 198 -8.19 17.22 -14.88
C LEU A 198 -6.84 16.58 -15.23
N VAL A 199 -6.80 15.24 -15.31
CA VAL A 199 -5.53 14.49 -15.43
C VAL A 199 -5.58 13.44 -16.54
N ALA A 200 -4.40 13.09 -17.08
CA ALA A 200 -4.26 12.10 -18.16
C ALA A 200 -3.74 10.74 -17.65
N VAL A 201 -3.78 10.50 -16.33
CA VAL A 201 -3.30 9.26 -15.70
C VAL A 201 -4.47 8.50 -15.08
N PRO A 202 -4.33 7.20 -14.81
CA PRO A 202 -5.36 6.42 -14.11
C PRO A 202 -5.68 7.02 -12.75
N VAL A 203 -6.98 7.10 -12.45
CA VAL A 203 -7.53 7.54 -11.16
C VAL A 203 -8.18 6.32 -10.50
N ILE A 204 -7.70 5.97 -9.30
CA ILE A 204 -8.23 4.88 -8.51
C ILE A 204 -9.09 5.49 -7.42
N ALA A 205 -10.40 5.38 -7.59
CA ALA A 205 -11.39 5.93 -6.70
C ALA A 205 -11.63 4.98 -5.51
N VAL A 206 -11.55 5.51 -4.31
CA VAL A 206 -11.81 4.81 -3.05
C VAL A 206 -13.05 5.44 -2.41
N PRO A 207 -14.22 4.79 -2.54
CA PRO A 207 -15.37 5.23 -1.75
C PRO A 207 -15.08 5.01 -0.28
N THR A 208 -15.38 5.99 0.57
CA THR A 208 -15.26 5.84 2.01
C THR A 208 -16.64 5.68 2.66
N SER A 209 -16.67 5.01 3.81
CA SER A 209 -17.88 4.86 4.60
C SER A 209 -18.33 6.16 5.28
N VAL A 210 -17.59 7.24 5.07
CA VAL A 210 -17.89 8.58 5.59
C VAL A 210 -19.15 9.15 4.94
N GLY A 211 -20.11 9.52 5.78
CA GLY A 211 -21.36 10.10 5.33
C GLY A 211 -22.48 9.90 6.33
N TYR A 212 -23.67 10.37 5.99
CA TYR A 212 -24.88 10.24 6.80
C TYR A 212 -26.12 10.05 5.91
N GLY A 213 -27.27 9.73 6.51
CA GLY A 213 -28.54 9.59 5.78
C GLY A 213 -28.44 8.55 4.66
N ALA A 214 -28.67 8.98 3.43
CA ALA A 214 -28.65 8.11 2.24
C ALA A 214 -27.27 7.65 1.77
N SER A 215 -26.18 7.93 2.52
CA SER A 215 -24.84 7.41 2.19
C SER A 215 -24.72 5.89 2.34
N PHE A 216 -25.56 5.27 3.18
CA PHE A 216 -25.59 3.82 3.45
C PHE A 216 -24.18 3.23 3.65
N GLY A 217 -23.36 3.86 4.54
CA GLY A 217 -22.02 3.36 4.84
C GLY A 217 -21.06 3.35 3.64
N GLY A 218 -21.21 4.30 2.72
CA GLY A 218 -20.36 4.45 1.54
C GLY A 218 -20.96 3.87 0.25
N ALA A 219 -22.13 3.22 0.31
CA ALA A 219 -22.77 2.66 -0.89
C ALA A 219 -23.12 3.75 -1.92
N ALA A 220 -23.57 4.92 -1.49
CA ALA A 220 -23.85 6.05 -2.38
C ALA A 220 -22.56 6.51 -3.09
N ALA A 221 -21.45 6.67 -2.37
CA ALA A 221 -20.16 7.01 -2.95
C ALA A 221 -19.69 5.93 -3.94
N LEU A 222 -19.80 4.65 -3.59
CA LEU A 222 -19.44 3.53 -4.47
C LEU A 222 -20.24 3.58 -5.79
N LEU A 223 -21.56 3.70 -5.71
CA LEU A 223 -22.42 3.75 -6.89
C LEU A 223 -22.17 5.02 -7.73
N GLY A 224 -21.94 6.17 -7.09
CA GLY A 224 -21.58 7.40 -7.77
C GLY A 224 -20.27 7.28 -8.54
N MET A 225 -19.24 6.70 -7.92
CA MET A 225 -17.93 6.48 -8.54
C MET A 225 -18.01 5.46 -9.70
N LEU A 226 -18.77 4.37 -9.54
CA LEU A 226 -18.98 3.38 -10.60
C LEU A 226 -19.72 3.96 -11.82
N ASN A 227 -20.52 5.01 -11.62
CA ASN A 227 -21.22 5.74 -12.69
C ASN A 227 -20.44 6.97 -13.18
N SER A 228 -19.14 7.09 -12.86
CA SER A 228 -18.33 8.21 -13.33
C SER A 228 -18.28 8.27 -14.86
N CYS A 229 -18.49 9.45 -15.44
CA CYS A 229 -18.30 9.69 -16.85
C CYS A 229 -16.82 9.90 -17.27
N SER A 230 -15.91 10.02 -16.30
CA SER A 230 -14.48 10.13 -16.58
C SER A 230 -13.90 8.76 -16.90
N PRO A 231 -13.40 8.53 -18.14
CA PRO A 231 -13.04 7.18 -18.60
C PRO A 231 -11.78 6.59 -17.97
N ASN A 232 -10.99 7.41 -17.29
CA ASN A 232 -9.77 7.01 -16.57
C ASN A 232 -10.02 6.71 -15.09
N VAL A 233 -11.27 6.69 -14.61
CA VAL A 233 -11.63 6.36 -13.23
C VAL A 233 -11.93 4.85 -13.12
N THR A 234 -11.24 4.21 -12.18
CA THR A 234 -11.50 2.83 -11.75
C THR A 234 -11.84 2.84 -10.26
N VAL A 235 -12.64 1.90 -9.79
CA VAL A 235 -13.18 1.95 -8.42
C VAL A 235 -12.78 0.69 -7.66
N VAL A 236 -12.31 0.86 -6.43
CA VAL A 236 -12.08 -0.24 -5.48
C VAL A 236 -13.24 -0.33 -4.48
N ASN A 237 -13.19 -1.33 -3.60
CA ASN A 237 -14.23 -1.50 -2.57
C ASN A 237 -14.21 -0.34 -1.55
N ILE A 238 -15.30 -0.20 -0.80
CA ILE A 238 -15.46 0.81 0.26
C ILE A 238 -14.32 0.65 1.29
N ASP A 239 -13.75 1.77 1.70
CA ASP A 239 -12.63 1.87 2.67
C ASP A 239 -11.38 1.06 2.29
N ASN A 240 -11.18 0.71 1.04
CA ASN A 240 -10.06 -0.11 0.59
C ASN A 240 -8.86 0.74 0.12
N GLY A 241 -8.27 1.52 1.04
CA GLY A 241 -7.05 2.30 0.77
C GLY A 241 -5.88 1.41 0.38
N PHE A 242 -5.73 0.27 1.05
CA PHE A 242 -4.70 -0.74 0.73
C PHE A 242 -4.79 -1.23 -0.72
N GLY A 243 -5.97 -1.68 -1.17
CA GLY A 243 -6.14 -2.21 -2.53
C GLY A 243 -5.91 -1.15 -3.60
N ALA A 244 -6.31 0.11 -3.34
CA ALA A 244 -6.04 1.22 -4.23
C ALA A 244 -4.52 1.49 -4.34
N ALA A 245 -3.80 1.52 -3.21
CA ALA A 245 -2.36 1.70 -3.19
C ALA A 245 -1.63 0.57 -3.91
N TYR A 246 -2.04 -0.67 -3.67
CA TYR A 246 -1.49 -1.84 -4.35
C TYR A 246 -1.56 -1.69 -5.88
N THR A 247 -2.74 -1.36 -6.40
CA THR A 247 -2.97 -1.15 -7.84
C THR A 247 -2.18 0.04 -8.36
N ALA A 248 -2.18 1.17 -7.64
CA ALA A 248 -1.44 2.38 -8.03
C ALA A 248 0.07 2.13 -8.13
N VAL A 249 0.64 1.38 -7.20
CA VAL A 249 2.07 1.02 -7.21
C VAL A 249 2.42 0.14 -8.41
N LEU A 250 1.58 -0.84 -8.75
CA LEU A 250 1.80 -1.66 -9.94
C LEU A 250 1.81 -0.83 -11.23
N ILE A 251 0.85 0.11 -11.37
CA ILE A 251 0.80 1.04 -12.51
C ILE A 251 2.05 1.92 -12.55
N ALA A 252 2.42 2.49 -11.41
CA ALA A 252 3.55 3.41 -11.30
C ALA A 252 4.88 2.71 -11.63
N ARG A 253 5.10 1.46 -11.17
CA ARG A 253 6.26 0.63 -11.52
C ARG A 253 6.33 0.33 -13.02
N ALA A 254 5.20 -0.09 -13.61
CA ALA A 254 5.14 -0.39 -15.05
C ALA A 254 5.43 0.84 -15.92
N SER A 255 5.03 2.03 -15.45
CA SER A 255 5.26 3.30 -16.16
C SER A 255 6.72 3.78 -16.05
N SER A 256 7.39 3.50 -14.93
CA SER A 256 8.79 3.88 -14.72
C SER A 256 9.76 3.01 -15.53
N GLN A 257 9.45 1.71 -15.70
CA GLN A 257 10.30 0.78 -16.47
C GLN A 257 10.31 1.05 -17.98
N LYS A 258 9.34 1.76 -18.54
CA LYS A 258 9.23 2.07 -19.98
C LYS A 258 10.05 3.30 -20.42
N ARG A 259 10.70 4.01 -19.50
CA ARG A 259 11.49 5.22 -19.80
C ARG A 259 13.00 4.94 -20.01
N HIS A 260 13.39 3.67 -20.00
CA HIS A 260 14.71 3.17 -20.37
C HIS A 260 14.62 2.28 -21.61
#